data_3dbffc379988ff34a7d528e5d0a42a97
#
_entry.id   3dbffc379988ff34a7d528e5d0a42a97
#
_cell.length_a   1.000
_cell.length_b   1.000
_cell.length_c   1.000
_cell.angle_alpha   90.00
_cell.angle_beta   90.00
_cell.angle_gamma   90.00
#
_symmetry.space_group_name_H-M   'P 1'
#
loop_
_entity.id
_entity.type
_entity.pdbx_description
1 polymer ?
#
loop_
_entity_poly.entity_id
_entity_poly.type
_entity_poly.pdbx_seq_one_letter_code
_entity_poly.pdbx_strand_id
1 'polypeptide(L)'
;MREMKDSGIEWVGIIPSHWIIHPVYYYFSERKNKNRFGQEDNLLSLSYGKIIRKDINTSEGLLPESFNTYNIVEKGDIVIRPTDLQNDKRSLRTGLVPERGIITSAYICLKPIKDIDSRFFNYQLHSYDVIKVFYNMGNGVRQGLNFSEFSHLLVFEPPLDEQKRIAGYLDAKCAEIDALTADIQTQIDTLEQYKRSVITEAVTKGLNPDAEMKDSGYDWVGMMPSTWIMRK
;
A
#
# COMPACT_ATOMS: atom_id res chain seq x y z
N MET A 1 -14.98 -11.24 -31.93
CA MET A 1 -15.40 -10.88 -30.56
C MET A 1 -14.87 -11.97 -29.63
N ARG A 2 -14.36 -11.65 -28.45
CA ARG A 2 -14.03 -12.68 -27.45
C ARG A 2 -15.35 -13.29 -26.95
N GLU A 3 -15.40 -14.62 -26.92
CA GLU A 3 -16.51 -15.33 -26.31
C GLU A 3 -16.47 -15.13 -24.79
N MET A 4 -17.61 -14.79 -24.18
CA MET A 4 -17.74 -14.46 -22.78
C MET A 4 -18.70 -15.45 -22.10
N LYS A 5 -18.48 -15.70 -20.79
CA LYS A 5 -19.35 -16.51 -19.95
C LYS A 5 -19.62 -15.84 -18.62
N ASP A 6 -20.73 -16.17 -17.99
CA ASP A 6 -20.97 -15.82 -16.59
C ASP A 6 -19.98 -16.59 -15.71
N SER A 7 -19.32 -15.88 -14.80
CA SER A 7 -18.37 -16.47 -13.84
C SER A 7 -19.08 -17.25 -12.73
N GLY A 8 -20.35 -17.01 -12.48
CA GLY A 8 -21.05 -17.48 -11.29
C GLY A 8 -20.57 -16.81 -9.99
N ILE A 9 -19.74 -15.79 -10.08
CA ILE A 9 -19.22 -15.00 -8.94
C ILE A 9 -19.90 -13.63 -9.00
N GLU A 10 -20.77 -13.34 -8.03
CA GLU A 10 -21.64 -12.16 -8.00
C GLU A 10 -20.89 -10.85 -8.26
N TRP A 11 -19.74 -10.65 -7.63
CA TRP A 11 -18.95 -9.42 -7.73
C TRP A 11 -18.01 -9.38 -8.94
N VAL A 12 -17.89 -10.45 -9.72
CA VAL A 12 -17.07 -10.52 -10.94
C VAL A 12 -17.91 -10.40 -12.19
N GLY A 13 -19.07 -11.07 -12.22
CA GLY A 13 -19.98 -11.09 -13.38
C GLY A 13 -19.40 -11.87 -14.55
N ILE A 14 -19.26 -11.23 -15.71
CA ILE A 14 -18.91 -11.87 -16.98
C ILE A 14 -17.39 -11.90 -17.19
N ILE A 15 -16.84 -13.05 -17.57
CA ILE A 15 -15.41 -13.26 -17.86
C ILE A 15 -15.24 -13.91 -19.25
N PRO A 16 -14.03 -13.87 -19.86
CA PRO A 16 -13.72 -14.64 -21.04
C PRO A 16 -14.00 -16.12 -20.85
N SER A 17 -14.63 -16.78 -21.84
CA SER A 17 -15.10 -18.16 -21.72
C SER A 17 -14.00 -19.19 -21.46
N HIS A 18 -12.77 -18.89 -21.90
CA HIS A 18 -11.59 -19.73 -21.71
C HIS A 18 -10.91 -19.60 -20.33
N TRP A 19 -11.32 -18.61 -19.50
CA TRP A 19 -10.80 -18.48 -18.14
C TRP A 19 -11.39 -19.56 -17.22
N ILE A 20 -10.56 -20.09 -16.32
CA ILE A 20 -10.94 -21.13 -15.38
C ILE A 20 -11.23 -20.49 -14.01
N ILE A 21 -12.08 -21.11 -13.22
CA ILE A 21 -12.44 -20.64 -11.87
C ILE A 21 -12.16 -21.76 -10.89
N HIS A 22 -11.37 -21.43 -9.85
CA HIS A 22 -11.06 -22.33 -8.75
C HIS A 22 -10.99 -21.56 -7.42
N PRO A 23 -11.13 -22.22 -6.30
CA PRO A 23 -10.88 -21.61 -5.00
C PRO A 23 -9.38 -21.34 -4.79
N VAL A 24 -9.06 -20.38 -3.93
CA VAL A 24 -7.68 -19.95 -3.61
C VAL A 24 -6.79 -21.15 -3.23
N TYR A 25 -7.31 -22.14 -2.47
CA TYR A 25 -6.51 -23.31 -2.05
C TYR A 25 -6.00 -24.14 -3.23
N TYR A 26 -6.57 -23.99 -4.43
CA TYR A 26 -6.06 -24.67 -5.64
C TYR A 26 -4.72 -24.10 -6.10
N TYR A 27 -4.49 -22.81 -5.89
CA TYR A 27 -3.31 -22.09 -6.33
C TYR A 27 -2.29 -21.83 -5.21
N PHE A 28 -2.77 -21.74 -3.96
CA PHE A 28 -1.96 -21.33 -2.82
C PHE A 28 -2.13 -22.26 -1.64
N SER A 29 -1.05 -22.45 -0.90
CA SER A 29 -1.05 -23.00 0.45
C SER A 29 -0.69 -21.90 1.46
N GLU A 30 -1.10 -22.08 2.71
CA GLU A 30 -0.69 -21.17 3.78
C GLU A 30 0.78 -21.40 4.14
N ARG A 31 1.58 -20.31 4.10
CA ARG A 31 2.96 -20.36 4.55
C ARG A 31 3.03 -20.13 6.07
N LYS A 32 3.47 -21.17 6.80
CA LYS A 32 3.65 -21.15 8.25
C LYS A 32 5.12 -21.46 8.63
N ASN A 33 6.05 -20.73 8.05
CA ASN A 33 7.47 -20.90 8.31
C ASN A 33 7.94 -19.92 9.39
N LYS A 34 8.08 -20.38 10.64
CA LYS A 34 8.44 -19.50 11.76
C LYS A 34 9.93 -19.19 11.80
N ASN A 35 10.27 -17.95 12.14
CA ASN A 35 11.64 -17.47 12.33
C ASN A 35 12.23 -17.91 13.71
N ARG A 36 12.05 -19.17 14.08
CA ARG A 36 12.30 -19.70 15.45
C ARG A 36 13.69 -19.41 16.01
N PHE A 37 14.69 -19.26 15.15
CA PHE A 37 16.08 -19.09 15.54
C PHE A 37 16.67 -17.76 15.11
N GLY A 38 15.84 -16.77 14.75
CA GLY A 38 16.31 -15.49 14.25
C GLY A 38 17.14 -15.61 12.96
N GLN A 39 16.77 -16.55 12.07
CA GLN A 39 17.51 -16.84 10.84
C GLN A 39 17.35 -15.72 9.78
N GLU A 40 16.34 -14.88 9.96
CA GLU A 40 15.99 -13.81 9.04
C GLU A 40 15.74 -12.55 9.85
N ASP A 41 16.31 -11.43 9.42
CA ASP A 41 16.24 -10.12 10.06
C ASP A 41 15.63 -9.03 9.17
N ASN A 42 15.37 -9.32 7.89
CA ASN A 42 14.70 -8.40 6.99
C ASN A 42 13.22 -8.24 7.37
N LEU A 43 12.94 -7.27 8.23
CA LEU A 43 11.58 -7.00 8.72
C LEU A 43 10.72 -6.37 7.62
N LEU A 44 9.64 -7.05 7.26
CA LEU A 44 8.65 -6.59 6.28
C LEU A 44 7.33 -6.19 6.95
N SER A 45 6.66 -5.23 6.36
CA SER A 45 5.35 -4.76 6.82
C SER A 45 4.43 -4.50 5.63
N LEU A 46 3.15 -4.83 5.77
CA LEU A 46 2.11 -4.45 4.82
C LEU A 46 1.64 -3.03 5.13
N SER A 47 1.88 -2.12 4.22
CA SER A 47 1.49 -0.71 4.30
C SER A 47 0.76 -0.29 3.03
N TYR A 48 -0.52 0.06 3.16
CA TYR A 48 -1.37 0.53 2.05
C TYR A 48 -1.25 -0.31 0.76
N GLY A 49 -1.31 -1.64 0.89
CA GLY A 49 -1.26 -2.57 -0.25
C GLY A 49 0.16 -2.84 -0.79
N LYS A 50 1.18 -2.30 -0.17
CA LYS A 50 2.60 -2.53 -0.52
C LYS A 50 3.33 -3.19 0.64
N ILE A 51 4.22 -4.13 0.32
CA ILE A 51 5.15 -4.67 1.32
C ILE A 51 6.39 -3.78 1.32
N ILE A 52 6.71 -3.22 2.50
CA ILE A 52 7.85 -2.33 2.71
C ILE A 52 8.79 -2.92 3.75
N ARG A 53 10.08 -2.62 3.63
CA ARG A 53 11.06 -2.89 4.68
C ARG A 53 10.85 -1.94 5.85
N LYS A 54 11.04 -2.46 7.05
CA LYS A 54 11.14 -1.67 8.28
C LYS A 54 12.49 -1.92 8.94
N ASP A 55 12.99 -0.92 9.63
CA ASP A 55 14.15 -1.13 10.50
C ASP A 55 13.74 -2.07 11.65
N ILE A 56 14.45 -3.17 11.80
CA ILE A 56 14.21 -4.15 12.87
C ILE A 56 14.45 -3.57 14.28
N ASN A 57 15.25 -2.50 14.37
CA ASN A 57 15.55 -1.79 15.61
C ASN A 57 14.64 -0.56 15.83
N THR A 58 13.62 -0.36 14.98
CA THR A 58 12.71 0.79 15.14
C THR A 58 12.03 0.74 16.49
N SER A 59 11.89 1.89 17.14
CA SER A 59 11.07 2.06 18.34
C SER A 59 9.62 2.45 18.02
N GLU A 60 9.28 2.61 16.74
CA GLU A 60 7.96 3.02 16.30
C GLU A 60 7.02 1.82 16.12
N GLY A 61 5.87 1.89 16.77
CA GLY A 61 4.79 0.92 16.65
C GLY A 61 4.81 -0.17 17.72
N LEU A 62 3.89 -1.12 17.59
CA LEU A 62 3.79 -2.31 18.46
C LEU A 62 4.82 -3.35 17.99
N LEU A 63 6.02 -3.29 18.55
CA LEU A 63 7.04 -4.30 18.31
C LEU A 63 6.87 -5.45 19.29
N PRO A 64 7.07 -6.71 18.87
CA PRO A 64 7.10 -7.84 19.77
C PRO A 64 8.42 -7.86 20.54
N GLU A 65 8.44 -8.52 21.70
CA GLU A 65 9.70 -8.79 22.44
C GLU A 65 10.69 -9.63 21.62
N SER A 66 10.19 -10.40 20.65
CA SER A 66 11.00 -11.23 19.78
C SER A 66 10.30 -11.48 18.44
N PHE A 67 11.07 -11.48 17.35
CA PHE A 67 10.61 -11.84 16.02
C PHE A 67 10.57 -13.35 15.73
N ASN A 68 10.82 -14.21 16.73
CA ASN A 68 10.82 -15.67 16.57
C ASN A 68 9.43 -16.25 16.22
N THR A 69 8.37 -15.49 16.51
CA THR A 69 6.99 -15.86 16.18
C THR A 69 6.57 -15.43 14.78
N TYR A 70 7.34 -14.57 14.12
CA TYR A 70 7.04 -14.08 12.77
C TYR A 70 7.17 -15.20 11.74
N ASN A 71 6.49 -15.07 10.62
CA ASN A 71 6.64 -15.97 9.48
C ASN A 71 7.71 -15.46 8.53
N ILE A 72 8.60 -16.36 8.09
CA ILE A 72 9.51 -16.11 6.98
C ILE A 72 8.70 -16.27 5.69
N VAL A 73 8.68 -15.23 4.89
CA VAL A 73 8.03 -15.16 3.57
C VAL A 73 9.06 -15.08 2.47
N GLU A 74 8.68 -15.51 1.27
CA GLU A 74 9.55 -15.53 0.10
C GLU A 74 9.00 -14.61 -0.99
N LYS A 75 9.88 -14.18 -1.89
CA LYS A 75 9.46 -13.43 -3.07
C LYS A 75 8.37 -14.16 -3.85
N GLY A 76 7.29 -13.44 -4.15
CA GLY A 76 6.15 -13.99 -4.88
C GLY A 76 5.03 -14.54 -3.97
N ASP A 77 5.24 -14.61 -2.64
CA ASP A 77 4.14 -14.83 -1.71
C ASP A 77 3.19 -13.64 -1.72
N ILE A 78 1.91 -13.87 -1.41
CA ILE A 78 0.93 -12.79 -1.21
C ILE A 78 0.54 -12.77 0.26
N VAL A 79 0.61 -11.59 0.86
CA VAL A 79 0.25 -11.39 2.26
C VAL A 79 -1.10 -10.72 2.36
N ILE A 80 -1.94 -11.19 3.29
CA ILE A 80 -3.27 -10.66 3.53
C ILE A 80 -3.42 -10.32 5.01
N ARG A 81 -3.86 -9.10 5.31
CA ARG A 81 -4.25 -8.68 6.65
C ARG A 81 -5.70 -9.07 6.93
N PRO A 82 -5.96 -10.10 7.75
CA PRO A 82 -7.29 -10.67 7.90
C PRO A 82 -8.11 -10.05 9.05
N THR A 83 -7.61 -9.01 9.73
CA THR A 83 -8.21 -8.46 10.96
C THR A 83 -8.91 -7.13 10.70
N ASP A 84 -9.88 -6.77 11.56
CA ASP A 84 -10.63 -5.50 11.55
C ASP A 84 -11.35 -5.21 10.22
N LEU A 85 -11.92 -6.24 9.61
CA LEU A 85 -12.53 -6.16 8.28
C LEU A 85 -13.64 -5.11 8.21
N GLN A 86 -14.44 -4.91 9.26
CA GLN A 86 -15.54 -3.94 9.27
C GLN A 86 -15.12 -2.52 9.68
N ASN A 87 -14.14 -2.40 10.56
CA ASN A 87 -13.77 -1.11 11.14
C ASN A 87 -12.82 -0.31 10.26
N ASP A 88 -11.94 -0.99 9.52
CA ASP A 88 -10.95 -0.38 8.66
C ASP A 88 -11.43 -0.37 7.20
N LYS A 89 -12.14 0.68 6.83
CA LYS A 89 -12.68 0.88 5.47
C LYS A 89 -11.65 1.41 4.45
N ARG A 90 -10.46 1.80 4.89
CA ARG A 90 -9.43 2.47 4.07
C ARG A 90 -8.21 1.62 3.77
N SER A 91 -7.87 0.67 4.64
CA SER A 91 -6.69 -0.18 4.45
C SER A 91 -6.81 -1.05 3.22
N LEU A 92 -5.73 -1.09 2.46
CA LEU A 92 -5.48 -2.09 1.45
C LEU A 92 -4.83 -3.29 2.15
N ARG A 93 -5.47 -4.46 2.05
CA ARG A 93 -5.19 -5.63 2.89
C ARG A 93 -4.33 -6.68 2.23
N THR A 94 -4.04 -6.51 0.94
CA THR A 94 -3.23 -7.46 0.16
C THR A 94 -1.92 -6.84 -0.24
N GLY A 95 -0.84 -7.61 -0.25
CA GLY A 95 0.47 -7.15 -0.71
C GLY A 95 1.32 -8.30 -1.24
N LEU A 96 1.95 -8.08 -2.40
CA LEU A 96 2.90 -9.01 -3.00
C LEU A 96 4.26 -8.86 -2.31
N VAL A 97 4.85 -9.97 -1.87
CA VAL A 97 6.17 -10.00 -1.24
C VAL A 97 7.26 -9.83 -2.31
N PRO A 98 8.06 -8.75 -2.25
CA PRO A 98 9.08 -8.47 -3.26
C PRO A 98 10.37 -9.26 -3.06
N GLU A 99 10.64 -9.71 -1.84
CA GLU A 99 11.88 -10.36 -1.42
C GLU A 99 11.66 -11.20 -0.16
N ARG A 100 12.62 -12.07 0.16
CA ARG A 100 12.61 -12.83 1.40
C ARG A 100 12.71 -11.90 2.63
N GLY A 101 11.96 -12.22 3.69
CA GLY A 101 11.97 -11.49 4.95
C GLY A 101 10.99 -12.08 5.95
N ILE A 102 10.82 -11.40 7.08
CA ILE A 102 9.89 -11.79 8.14
C ILE A 102 8.71 -10.84 8.23
N ILE A 103 7.52 -11.41 8.45
CA ILE A 103 6.30 -10.64 8.62
C ILE A 103 5.47 -11.20 9.79
N THR A 104 4.65 -10.38 10.40
CA THR A 104 3.82 -10.80 11.55
C THR A 104 2.98 -12.04 11.23
N SER A 105 2.92 -12.96 12.16
CA SER A 105 2.10 -14.18 12.03
C SER A 105 0.59 -13.92 12.17
N ALA A 106 0.19 -12.68 12.46
CA ALA A 106 -1.21 -12.27 12.42
C ALA A 106 -1.77 -12.19 10.98
N TYR A 107 -0.89 -12.20 9.96
CA TYR A 107 -1.30 -12.14 8.56
C TYR A 107 -1.38 -13.55 7.96
N ILE A 108 -2.30 -13.72 7.00
CA ILE A 108 -2.32 -14.90 6.13
C ILE A 108 -1.26 -14.70 5.06
N CYS A 109 -0.35 -15.67 4.92
CA CYS A 109 0.69 -15.65 3.88
C CYS A 109 0.40 -16.77 2.89
N LEU A 110 0.13 -16.42 1.64
CA LEU A 110 -0.19 -17.32 0.55
C LEU A 110 1.09 -17.67 -0.22
N LYS A 111 1.48 -18.95 -0.16
CA LYS A 111 2.58 -19.51 -0.94
C LYS A 111 2.01 -20.08 -2.25
N PRO A 112 2.46 -19.67 -3.43
CA PRO A 112 2.09 -20.30 -4.69
C PRO A 112 2.48 -21.79 -4.72
N ILE A 113 1.59 -22.65 -5.19
CA ILE A 113 1.81 -24.09 -5.35
C ILE A 113 1.60 -24.56 -6.80
N LYS A 114 1.31 -23.63 -7.68
CA LYS A 114 1.16 -23.83 -9.14
C LYS A 114 2.06 -22.86 -9.90
N ASP A 115 2.27 -23.13 -11.16
CA ASP A 115 2.96 -22.22 -12.09
C ASP A 115 1.99 -21.09 -12.49
N ILE A 116 2.04 -19.99 -11.75
CA ILE A 116 1.15 -18.82 -11.88
C ILE A 116 1.95 -17.52 -11.81
N ASP A 117 1.40 -16.42 -12.30
CA ASP A 117 1.93 -15.10 -12.03
C ASP A 117 1.31 -14.52 -10.74
N SER A 118 2.06 -14.54 -9.64
CA SER A 118 1.59 -14.03 -8.34
C SER A 118 1.17 -12.55 -8.39
N ARG A 119 1.71 -11.73 -9.31
CA ARG A 119 1.31 -10.32 -9.49
C ARG A 119 -0.14 -10.24 -9.96
N PHE A 120 -0.51 -11.08 -10.92
CA PHE A 120 -1.90 -11.16 -11.40
C PHE A 120 -2.87 -11.48 -10.26
N PHE A 121 -2.59 -12.51 -9.48
CA PHE A 121 -3.43 -12.89 -8.35
C PHE A 121 -3.44 -11.84 -7.23
N ASN A 122 -2.32 -11.16 -6.99
CA ASN A 122 -2.30 -10.04 -6.06
C ASN A 122 -3.22 -8.90 -6.53
N TYR A 123 -3.20 -8.53 -7.81
CA TYR A 123 -4.12 -7.54 -8.38
C TYR A 123 -5.58 -7.99 -8.29
N GLN A 124 -5.86 -9.27 -8.53
CA GLN A 124 -7.20 -9.81 -8.39
C GLN A 124 -7.70 -9.72 -6.94
N LEU A 125 -6.89 -10.17 -5.97
CA LEU A 125 -7.23 -10.10 -4.56
C LEU A 125 -7.32 -8.65 -4.07
N HIS A 126 -6.48 -7.76 -4.59
CA HIS A 126 -6.57 -6.32 -4.34
C HIS A 126 -7.91 -5.74 -4.85
N SER A 127 -8.36 -6.12 -6.05
CA SER A 127 -9.66 -5.67 -6.57
C SER A 127 -10.81 -6.15 -5.68
N TYR A 128 -10.74 -7.37 -5.16
CA TYR A 128 -11.73 -7.93 -4.22
C TYR A 128 -11.73 -7.19 -2.88
N ASP A 129 -10.56 -6.75 -2.41
CA ASP A 129 -10.46 -5.92 -1.21
C ASP A 129 -11.10 -4.53 -1.39
N VAL A 130 -10.84 -3.89 -2.54
CA VAL A 130 -11.41 -2.57 -2.88
C VAL A 130 -12.94 -2.62 -2.90
N ILE A 131 -13.53 -3.65 -3.49
CA ILE A 131 -15.00 -3.85 -3.52
C ILE A 131 -15.55 -4.54 -2.28
N LYS A 132 -14.71 -4.75 -1.25
CA LYS A 132 -15.12 -5.22 0.08
C LYS A 132 -15.66 -6.66 0.14
N VAL A 133 -15.23 -7.55 -0.75
CA VAL A 133 -15.60 -8.96 -0.76
C VAL A 133 -15.30 -9.63 0.58
N PHE A 134 -14.16 -9.28 1.20
CA PHE A 134 -13.72 -9.91 2.47
C PHE A 134 -14.57 -9.53 3.69
N TYR A 135 -15.37 -8.46 3.62
CA TYR A 135 -16.11 -7.92 4.77
C TYR A 135 -17.16 -8.88 5.32
N ASN A 136 -17.74 -9.69 4.46
CA ASN A 136 -18.80 -10.64 4.83
C ASN A 136 -18.28 -12.05 5.11
N MET A 137 -16.96 -12.27 5.03
CA MET A 137 -16.35 -13.59 5.18
C MET A 137 -15.86 -13.89 6.60
N GLY A 138 -15.66 -12.86 7.42
CA GLY A 138 -15.08 -13.02 8.76
C GLY A 138 -16.11 -13.36 9.84
N ASN A 139 -15.66 -14.07 10.85
CA ASN A 139 -16.45 -14.46 12.02
C ASN A 139 -16.04 -13.70 13.29
N GLY A 140 -16.98 -13.55 14.23
CA GLY A 140 -16.76 -12.96 15.56
C GLY A 140 -16.82 -11.44 15.60
N VAL A 141 -16.65 -10.87 16.82
CA VAL A 141 -16.81 -9.43 17.11
C VAL A 141 -15.81 -8.55 16.37
N ARG A 142 -14.60 -9.06 16.07
CA ARG A 142 -13.56 -8.35 15.31
C ARG A 142 -13.50 -8.76 13.84
N GLN A 143 -14.39 -9.66 13.41
CA GLN A 143 -14.43 -10.19 12.05
C GLN A 143 -13.02 -10.49 11.50
N GLY A 144 -12.32 -11.38 12.21
CA GLY A 144 -11.08 -11.96 11.73
C GLY A 144 -11.38 -13.07 10.73
N LEU A 145 -10.60 -13.15 9.67
CA LEU A 145 -10.64 -14.21 8.67
C LEU A 145 -9.43 -15.12 8.86
N ASN A 146 -9.63 -16.42 8.83
CA ASN A 146 -8.53 -17.38 8.85
C ASN A 146 -8.30 -17.96 7.44
N PHE A 147 -7.16 -18.67 7.26
CA PHE A 147 -6.83 -19.25 5.96
C PHE A 147 -7.87 -20.27 5.50
N SER A 148 -8.42 -21.07 6.42
CA SER A 148 -9.44 -22.08 6.05
C SER A 148 -10.67 -21.45 5.41
N GLU A 149 -11.14 -20.32 5.94
CA GLU A 149 -12.26 -19.57 5.38
C GLU A 149 -11.86 -18.87 4.09
N PHE A 150 -10.72 -18.15 4.11
CA PHE A 150 -10.20 -17.41 2.96
C PHE A 150 -9.89 -18.31 1.75
N SER A 151 -9.42 -19.52 2.01
CA SER A 151 -8.99 -20.46 0.96
C SER A 151 -10.12 -20.93 0.03
N HIS A 152 -11.37 -20.81 0.45
CA HIS A 152 -12.54 -21.14 -0.37
C HIS A 152 -13.02 -19.99 -1.27
N LEU A 153 -12.42 -18.80 -1.15
CA LEU A 153 -12.71 -17.68 -2.04
C LEU A 153 -12.44 -18.06 -3.49
N LEU A 154 -13.42 -17.85 -4.36
CA LEU A 154 -13.27 -18.15 -5.78
C LEU A 154 -12.44 -17.07 -6.48
N VAL A 155 -11.49 -17.53 -7.29
CA VAL A 155 -10.63 -16.71 -8.12
C VAL A 155 -10.65 -17.25 -9.55
N PHE A 156 -10.37 -16.43 -10.53
CA PHE A 156 -10.31 -16.82 -11.93
C PHE A 156 -8.89 -16.82 -12.46
N GLU A 157 -8.61 -17.72 -13.38
CA GLU A 157 -7.30 -17.97 -13.95
C GLU A 157 -7.33 -17.81 -15.47
N PRO A 158 -6.75 -16.76 -16.03
CA PRO A 158 -6.34 -16.72 -17.43
C PRO A 158 -5.20 -17.70 -17.72
N PRO A 159 -4.93 -18.05 -19.00
CA PRO A 159 -3.67 -18.68 -19.37
C PRO A 159 -2.46 -17.88 -18.86
N LEU A 160 -1.37 -18.57 -18.49
CA LEU A 160 -0.20 -17.94 -17.83
C LEU A 160 0.37 -16.74 -18.61
N ASP A 161 0.41 -16.82 -19.95
CA ASP A 161 0.86 -15.71 -20.78
C ASP A 161 -0.08 -14.49 -20.71
N GLU A 162 -1.37 -14.74 -20.54
CA GLU A 162 -2.36 -13.67 -20.36
C GLU A 162 -2.24 -13.07 -18.96
N GLN A 163 -2.02 -13.87 -17.90
CA GLN A 163 -1.70 -13.40 -16.54
C GLN A 163 -0.50 -12.45 -16.56
N LYS A 164 0.61 -12.85 -17.20
CA LYS A 164 1.84 -12.04 -17.32
C LYS A 164 1.61 -10.73 -18.05
N ARG A 165 0.83 -10.75 -19.14
CA ARG A 165 0.50 -9.53 -19.91
C ARG A 165 -0.38 -8.58 -19.13
N ILE A 166 -1.40 -9.10 -18.42
CA ILE A 166 -2.28 -8.28 -17.58
C ILE A 166 -1.48 -7.67 -16.42
N ALA A 167 -0.69 -8.49 -15.71
CA ALA A 167 0.15 -8.02 -14.61
C ALA A 167 1.15 -6.96 -15.09
N GLY A 168 1.85 -7.20 -16.19
CA GLY A 168 2.80 -6.23 -16.74
C GLY A 168 2.16 -4.90 -17.17
N TYR A 169 0.95 -4.96 -17.75
CA TYR A 169 0.18 -3.74 -18.07
C TYR A 169 -0.19 -2.97 -16.80
N LEU A 170 -0.68 -3.67 -15.75
CA LEU A 170 -1.06 -3.04 -14.49
C LEU A 170 0.16 -2.48 -13.75
N ASP A 171 1.29 -3.21 -13.72
CA ASP A 171 2.54 -2.73 -13.14
C ASP A 171 2.97 -1.40 -13.79
N ALA A 172 2.95 -1.32 -15.12
CA ALA A 172 3.32 -0.11 -15.85
C ALA A 172 2.35 1.05 -15.56
N LYS A 173 1.04 0.78 -15.55
CA LYS A 173 0.03 1.81 -15.30
C LYS A 173 0.03 2.29 -13.84
N CYS A 174 0.20 1.40 -12.89
CA CYS A 174 0.33 1.79 -11.48
C CYS A 174 1.60 2.62 -11.25
N ALA A 175 2.73 2.24 -11.86
CA ALA A 175 3.97 3.01 -11.75
C ALA A 175 3.83 4.43 -12.36
N GLU A 176 3.14 4.56 -13.51
CA GLU A 176 2.85 5.85 -14.14
C GLU A 176 1.99 6.74 -13.22
N ILE A 177 0.95 6.16 -12.61
CA ILE A 177 0.05 6.87 -11.69
C ILE A 177 0.80 7.26 -10.41
N ASP A 178 1.62 6.35 -9.83
CA ASP A 178 2.41 6.63 -8.63
C ASP A 178 3.40 7.79 -8.89
N ALA A 179 4.07 7.80 -10.05
CA ALA A 179 4.99 8.87 -10.44
C ALA A 179 4.27 10.22 -10.59
N LEU A 180 3.11 10.23 -11.25
CA LEU A 180 2.29 11.44 -11.39
C LEU A 180 1.80 11.96 -10.04
N THR A 181 1.41 11.07 -9.13
CA THR A 181 0.98 11.44 -7.78
C THR A 181 2.12 12.08 -6.99
N ALA A 182 3.34 11.54 -7.09
CA ALA A 182 4.52 12.12 -6.44
C ALA A 182 4.89 13.51 -7.01
N ASP A 183 4.77 13.69 -8.33
CA ASP A 183 5.00 14.99 -8.97
C ASP A 183 3.98 16.04 -8.52
N ILE A 184 2.69 15.69 -8.48
CA ILE A 184 1.63 16.56 -7.98
C ILE A 184 1.87 16.94 -6.50
N GLN A 185 2.30 16.00 -5.65
CA GLN A 185 2.63 16.30 -4.25
C GLN A 185 3.79 17.30 -4.15
N THR A 186 4.83 17.13 -4.98
CA THR A 186 5.96 18.08 -5.05
C THR A 186 5.50 19.48 -5.48
N GLN A 187 4.57 19.58 -6.42
CA GLN A 187 3.99 20.86 -6.84
C GLN A 187 3.20 21.52 -5.71
N ILE A 188 2.40 20.74 -4.97
CA ILE A 188 1.64 21.24 -3.80
C ILE A 188 2.60 21.81 -2.76
N ASP A 189 3.64 21.07 -2.39
CA ASP A 189 4.64 21.50 -1.40
C ASP A 189 5.37 22.79 -1.84
N THR A 190 5.69 22.89 -3.13
CA THR A 190 6.29 24.08 -3.72
C THR A 190 5.38 25.30 -3.65
N LEU A 191 4.10 25.12 -3.98
CA LEU A 191 3.09 26.20 -3.92
C LEU A 191 2.83 26.65 -2.47
N GLU A 192 2.86 25.74 -1.51
CA GLU A 192 2.77 26.09 -0.09
C GLU A 192 3.98 26.91 0.38
N GLN A 193 5.19 26.54 -0.03
CA GLN A 193 6.39 27.31 0.26
C GLN A 193 6.33 28.70 -0.39
N TYR A 194 5.92 28.78 -1.64
CA TYR A 194 5.73 30.05 -2.35
C TYR A 194 4.73 30.95 -1.66
N LYS A 195 3.58 30.39 -1.27
CA LYS A 195 2.55 31.12 -0.52
C LYS A 195 3.12 31.73 0.78
N ARG A 196 3.89 30.94 1.55
CA ARG A 196 4.54 31.40 2.78
C ARG A 196 5.54 32.52 2.48
N SER A 197 6.36 32.37 1.44
CA SER A 197 7.32 33.39 1.01
C SER A 197 6.65 34.70 0.65
N VAL A 198 5.60 34.66 -0.20
CA VAL A 198 4.85 35.86 -0.62
C VAL A 198 4.23 36.57 0.59
N ILE A 199 3.62 35.82 1.51
CA ILE A 199 3.02 36.42 2.73
C ILE A 199 4.12 37.06 3.56
N THR A 200 5.21 36.37 3.84
CA THR A 200 6.34 36.86 4.65
C THR A 200 6.92 38.12 4.02
N GLU A 201 7.17 38.11 2.71
CA GLU A 201 7.74 39.25 2.00
C GLU A 201 6.81 40.46 2.06
N ALA A 202 5.52 40.28 1.76
CA ALA A 202 4.54 41.37 1.79
C ALA A 202 4.41 42.02 3.18
N VAL A 203 4.41 41.21 4.26
CA VAL A 203 4.23 41.75 5.63
C VAL A 203 5.52 42.25 6.27
N THR A 204 6.69 41.91 5.75
CA THR A 204 7.99 42.37 6.27
C THR A 204 8.64 43.45 5.41
N LYS A 205 8.48 43.38 4.08
CA LYS A 205 9.11 44.29 3.12
C LYS A 205 8.12 45.26 2.43
N GLY A 206 6.82 45.03 2.59
CA GLY A 206 5.78 45.81 1.91
C GLY A 206 5.62 45.39 0.43
N LEU A 207 4.77 46.15 -0.28
CA LEU A 207 4.43 45.86 -1.68
C LEU A 207 5.21 46.69 -2.71
N ASN A 208 5.99 47.68 -2.25
CA ASN A 208 6.79 48.50 -3.14
C ASN A 208 8.22 47.92 -3.27
N PRO A 209 8.61 47.37 -4.43
CA PRO A 209 9.95 46.79 -4.60
C PRO A 209 11.07 47.82 -4.54
N ASP A 210 10.77 49.12 -4.83
CA ASP A 210 11.74 50.22 -4.87
C ASP A 210 11.78 50.96 -3.50
N ALA A 211 11.15 50.42 -2.45
CA ALA A 211 11.21 51.04 -1.13
C ALA A 211 12.63 51.01 -0.56
N GLU A 212 13.08 52.15 -0.04
CA GLU A 212 14.33 52.19 0.73
C GLU A 212 14.21 51.34 1.99
N MET A 213 15.19 50.45 2.24
CA MET A 213 15.15 49.47 3.30
C MET A 213 16.08 49.83 4.45
N LYS A 214 15.68 49.50 5.68
CA LYS A 214 16.52 49.63 6.90
C LYS A 214 16.49 48.34 7.69
N ASP A 215 17.51 48.12 8.52
CA ASP A 215 17.53 47.03 9.48
C ASP A 215 16.44 47.26 10.57
N SER A 216 15.63 46.24 10.83
CA SER A 216 14.56 46.29 11.86
C SER A 216 15.11 46.17 13.28
N GLY A 217 16.35 45.70 13.45
CA GLY A 217 16.94 45.35 14.74
C GLY A 217 16.43 44.03 15.32
N TYR A 218 15.74 43.21 14.53
CA TYR A 218 15.25 41.86 14.90
C TYR A 218 15.64 40.83 13.84
N ASP A 219 16.37 39.81 14.24
CA ASP A 219 16.90 38.77 13.32
C ASP A 219 15.82 38.08 12.49
N TRP A 220 14.64 37.86 13.05
CA TRP A 220 13.52 37.21 12.38
C TRP A 220 12.74 38.10 11.39
N VAL A 221 12.89 39.41 11.46
CA VAL A 221 12.34 40.38 10.48
C VAL A 221 13.37 40.74 9.43
N GLY A 222 14.61 40.96 9.84
CA GLY A 222 15.69 41.44 8.99
C GLY A 222 15.45 42.87 8.49
N MET A 223 15.54 43.08 7.18
CA MET A 223 15.30 44.38 6.52
C MET A 223 13.82 44.70 6.38
N MET A 224 13.42 45.94 6.67
CA MET A 224 12.07 46.46 6.50
C MET A 224 12.08 47.82 5.80
N PRO A 225 10.95 48.30 5.23
CA PRO A 225 10.85 49.64 4.61
C PRO A 225 11.24 50.74 5.64
N SER A 226 12.08 51.70 5.19
CA SER A 226 12.56 52.77 6.04
C SER A 226 11.49 53.63 6.65
N THR A 227 10.33 53.70 6.01
CA THR A 227 9.13 54.42 6.48
C THR A 227 8.39 53.70 7.61
N TRP A 228 8.64 52.41 7.82
CA TRP A 228 7.96 51.66 8.87
C TRP A 228 8.59 51.86 10.23
N ILE A 229 7.75 51.84 11.27
CA ILE A 229 8.15 52.03 12.66
C ILE A 229 7.83 50.77 13.47
N MET A 230 8.84 50.21 14.13
CA MET A 230 8.60 49.15 15.11
C MET A 230 8.12 49.77 16.43
N ARG A 231 6.97 49.32 16.93
CA ARG A 231 6.47 49.70 18.26
C ARG A 231 6.58 48.47 19.17
N LYS A 232 7.09 48.74 20.40
CA LYS A 232 7.11 47.72 21.45
C LYS A 232 5.70 47.48 21.99
#